data_527aafc17c64ce52c68d0e3fd5e154d3
#
_entry.id   527aafc17c64ce52c68d0e3fd5e154d3
#
_cell.length_a   1.000
_cell.length_b   1.000
_cell.length_c   1.000
_cell.angle_alpha   90.00
_cell.angle_beta   90.00
_cell.angle_gamma   90.00
#
_symmetry.space_group_name_H-M   'P 1'
#
loop_
_entity.id
_entity.type
_entity.pdbx_description
1 polymer ?
#
loop_
_entity_poly.entity_id
_entity_poly.type
_entity_poly.pdbx_seq_one_letter_code
_entity_poly.pdbx_strand_id
1 'polypeptide(L)'
;MKEAINNYRKTYDALLPEINANIEKYRKGNFKIKVLNQDGTPVSATIKAEQKSHKFDFGTSALMIGNMGEKEQEYRDAVSNMFNLITTTFCWSVMETEPGKYRFEEGSEEIYRRPPSDRVLDFAKENNIKAKGQPLFCGRWCPDWVPQDIDTLKELWIKFVKEVARRYDGEYNIFDVVNESYRTDGTWKNMKWLPVSVSDFVKWLLSSAGEIFSDKCIMERNEATHVNYGEDGDIYYNDNKKLLEEGIRLDSIGFQFHFFTGQSCMDRHICGEANLENIYKTYHKMSTLGVPMYISEITIPTVYENMSLEEGEEMQS
;
A
#
# COMPACT_ATOMS: atom_id res chain seq x y z
N MET A 1 23.33 -9.88 14.24
CA MET A 1 22.53 -10.33 13.12
C MET A 1 22.08 -11.79 13.19
N LYS A 2 22.94 -12.80 13.14
CA LYS A 2 22.52 -14.24 13.27
C LYS A 2 21.59 -14.49 14.46
N GLU A 3 21.82 -13.83 15.59
CA GLU A 3 20.96 -13.93 16.76
C GLU A 3 19.56 -13.29 16.49
N ALA A 4 19.50 -12.19 15.76
CA ALA A 4 18.25 -11.54 15.39
C ALA A 4 17.42 -12.41 14.44
N ILE A 5 18.06 -12.94 13.39
CA ILE A 5 17.43 -13.86 12.46
C ILE A 5 16.95 -15.14 13.19
N ASN A 6 17.77 -15.69 14.07
CA ASN A 6 17.38 -16.85 14.87
C ASN A 6 16.19 -16.56 15.81
N ASN A 7 16.14 -15.40 16.43
CA ASN A 7 15.01 -14.97 17.25
C ASN A 7 13.74 -14.79 16.41
N TYR A 8 13.87 -14.20 15.23
CA TYR A 8 12.76 -14.07 14.28
C TYR A 8 12.20 -15.43 13.87
N ARG A 9 13.08 -16.36 13.44
CA ARG A 9 12.69 -17.73 13.08
C ARG A 9 12.02 -18.47 14.25
N LYS A 10 12.59 -18.37 15.44
CA LYS A 10 11.98 -18.97 16.65
C LYS A 10 10.58 -18.44 16.93
N THR A 11 10.37 -17.13 16.78
CA THR A 11 9.06 -16.51 16.95
C THR A 11 8.10 -16.94 15.83
N TYR A 12 8.57 -17.01 14.59
CA TYR A 12 7.81 -17.52 13.45
C TYR A 12 7.36 -18.98 13.69
N ASP A 13 8.27 -19.85 14.10
CA ASP A 13 7.98 -21.27 14.40
C ASP A 13 6.91 -21.40 15.51
N ALA A 14 6.95 -20.52 16.50
CA ALA A 14 5.97 -20.51 17.57
C ALA A 14 4.58 -20.07 17.10
N LEU A 15 4.51 -19.13 16.14
CA LEU A 15 3.25 -18.63 15.57
C LEU A 15 2.72 -19.51 14.43
N LEU A 16 3.56 -20.33 13.83
CA LEU A 16 3.22 -21.12 12.65
C LEU A 16 1.96 -22.01 12.79
N PRO A 17 1.70 -22.68 13.93
CA PRO A 17 0.47 -23.44 14.11
C PRO A 17 -0.80 -22.57 13.99
N GLU A 18 -0.79 -21.37 14.58
CA GLU A 18 -1.92 -20.43 14.50
C GLU A 18 -2.06 -19.85 13.10
N ILE A 19 -0.95 -19.47 12.46
CA ILE A 19 -0.93 -18.99 11.08
C ILE A 19 -1.54 -20.06 10.16
N ASN A 20 -1.12 -21.32 10.27
CA ASN A 20 -1.65 -22.42 9.47
C ASN A 20 -3.16 -22.64 9.73
N ALA A 21 -3.59 -22.59 10.97
CA ALA A 21 -5.02 -22.70 11.30
C ALA A 21 -5.86 -21.56 10.66
N ASN A 22 -5.33 -20.35 10.67
CA ASN A 22 -5.96 -19.20 10.01
C ASN A 22 -5.97 -19.33 8.48
N ILE A 23 -4.90 -19.85 7.86
CA ILE A 23 -4.85 -20.16 6.43
C ILE A 23 -5.92 -21.20 6.08
N GLU A 24 -6.00 -22.31 6.81
CA GLU A 24 -7.02 -23.35 6.57
C GLU A 24 -8.44 -22.77 6.68
N LYS A 25 -8.68 -21.92 7.67
CA LYS A 25 -10.02 -21.38 7.96
C LYS A 25 -10.44 -20.29 6.97
N TYR A 26 -9.54 -19.39 6.58
CA TYR A 26 -9.89 -18.17 5.87
C TYR A 26 -9.38 -18.09 4.43
N ARG A 27 -8.40 -18.93 4.07
CA ARG A 27 -7.75 -18.88 2.76
C ARG A 27 -7.99 -20.10 1.90
N LYS A 28 -8.49 -21.19 2.48
CA LYS A 28 -8.79 -22.43 1.77
C LYS A 28 -10.30 -22.70 1.72
N GLY A 29 -10.72 -23.38 0.68
CA GLY A 29 -12.08 -23.84 0.52
C GLY A 29 -12.10 -25.20 -0.14
N ASN A 30 -13.17 -25.97 0.11
CA ASN A 30 -13.36 -27.25 -0.53
C ASN A 30 -14.18 -27.08 -1.80
N PHE A 31 -13.73 -27.74 -2.89
CA PHE A 31 -14.55 -27.89 -4.08
C PHE A 31 -14.63 -29.36 -4.45
N LYS A 32 -15.68 -29.76 -5.14
CA LYS A 32 -15.90 -31.13 -5.56
C LYS A 32 -16.08 -31.17 -7.08
N ILE A 33 -15.27 -31.98 -7.74
CA ILE A 33 -15.37 -32.25 -9.17
C ILE A 33 -16.03 -33.62 -9.32
N LYS A 34 -17.09 -33.67 -10.11
CA LYS A 34 -17.79 -34.91 -10.47
C LYS A 34 -17.64 -35.12 -11.96
N VAL A 35 -16.96 -36.20 -12.32
CA VAL A 35 -16.75 -36.58 -13.72
C VAL A 35 -17.74 -37.69 -14.06
N LEU A 36 -18.52 -37.48 -15.12
CA LEU A 36 -19.57 -38.39 -15.55
C LEU A 36 -19.40 -38.78 -17.02
N ASN A 37 -19.81 -39.96 -17.38
CA ASN A 37 -20.03 -40.36 -18.76
C ASN A 37 -21.22 -39.58 -19.36
N GLN A 38 -21.42 -39.69 -20.67
CA GLN A 38 -22.56 -39.06 -21.37
C GLN A 38 -23.95 -39.52 -20.86
N ASP A 39 -24.01 -40.74 -20.35
CA ASP A 39 -25.21 -41.31 -19.74
C ASP A 39 -25.43 -40.92 -18.27
N GLY A 40 -24.57 -40.08 -17.72
CA GLY A 40 -24.63 -39.60 -16.33
C GLY A 40 -24.01 -40.52 -15.29
N THR A 41 -23.43 -41.66 -15.70
CA THR A 41 -22.74 -42.56 -14.77
C THR A 41 -21.36 -42.03 -14.37
N PRO A 42 -20.90 -42.24 -13.10
CA PRO A 42 -19.56 -41.84 -12.68
C PRO A 42 -18.48 -42.57 -13.47
N VAL A 43 -17.43 -41.85 -13.81
CA VAL A 43 -16.24 -42.41 -14.49
C VAL A 43 -14.99 -42.04 -13.75
N SER A 44 -14.00 -42.98 -13.73
CA SER A 44 -12.67 -42.71 -13.23
C SER A 44 -11.90 -41.85 -14.25
N ALA A 45 -11.37 -40.73 -13.81
CA ALA A 45 -10.61 -39.83 -14.66
C ALA A 45 -9.43 -39.21 -13.88
N THR A 46 -8.36 -38.90 -14.60
CA THR A 46 -7.26 -38.07 -14.07
C THR A 46 -7.62 -36.62 -14.28
N ILE A 47 -7.62 -35.85 -13.20
CA ILE A 47 -7.91 -34.41 -13.22
C ILE A 47 -6.60 -33.66 -12.99
N LYS A 48 -6.26 -32.75 -13.93
CA LYS A 48 -5.20 -31.76 -13.74
C LYS A 48 -5.86 -30.41 -13.45
N ALA A 49 -5.65 -29.89 -12.24
CA ALA A 49 -6.12 -28.57 -11.86
C ALA A 49 -4.96 -27.58 -11.85
N GLU A 50 -5.19 -26.38 -12.37
CA GLU A 50 -4.23 -25.29 -12.39
C GLU A 50 -4.91 -24.01 -11.95
N GLN A 51 -4.38 -23.35 -10.92
CA GLN A 51 -4.85 -22.05 -10.49
C GLN A 51 -4.36 -20.98 -11.45
N LYS A 52 -5.25 -20.23 -12.07
CA LYS A 52 -4.94 -19.17 -13.04
C LYS A 52 -4.98 -17.77 -12.43
N SER A 53 -5.74 -17.56 -11.36
CA SER A 53 -5.87 -16.27 -10.69
C SER A 53 -6.20 -16.46 -9.21
N HIS A 54 -6.04 -15.42 -8.44
CA HIS A 54 -6.43 -15.34 -7.03
C HIS A 54 -6.93 -13.93 -6.70
N LYS A 55 -7.69 -13.83 -5.61
CA LYS A 55 -8.22 -12.52 -5.13
C LYS A 55 -7.25 -11.72 -4.29
N PHE A 56 -6.15 -12.34 -3.82
CA PHE A 56 -5.14 -11.63 -3.06
C PHE A 56 -4.39 -10.68 -3.98
N ASP A 57 -4.26 -9.41 -3.56
CA ASP A 57 -3.52 -8.41 -4.30
C ASP A 57 -2.02 -8.55 -3.99
N PHE A 58 -1.25 -8.90 -5.01
CA PHE A 58 0.19 -8.99 -4.97
C PHE A 58 0.76 -7.96 -5.94
N GLY A 59 1.38 -6.93 -5.40
CA GLY A 59 1.68 -5.72 -6.16
C GLY A 59 3.12 -5.26 -6.12
N THR A 60 3.42 -4.31 -7.01
CA THR A 60 4.70 -3.60 -7.07
C THR A 60 4.51 -2.14 -7.45
N SER A 61 5.52 -1.31 -7.17
CA SER A 61 5.57 0.07 -7.65
C SER A 61 5.97 0.12 -9.12
N ALA A 62 5.10 0.65 -9.97
CA ALA A 62 5.32 0.76 -11.42
C ALA A 62 5.99 2.10 -11.81
N LEU A 63 6.91 2.58 -11.00
CA LEU A 63 7.52 3.90 -11.14
C LEU A 63 8.50 4.03 -12.32
N MET A 64 8.88 2.92 -12.93
CA MET A 64 9.87 2.90 -14.01
C MET A 64 9.25 2.69 -15.40
N ILE A 65 7.94 2.51 -15.51
CA ILE A 65 7.26 2.37 -16.81
C ILE A 65 7.54 3.59 -17.68
N GLY A 66 8.13 3.35 -18.85
CA GLY A 66 8.57 4.39 -19.78
C GLY A 66 9.96 4.97 -19.49
N ASN A 67 10.68 4.47 -18.49
CA ASN A 67 11.98 5.00 -18.06
C ASN A 67 13.10 3.94 -18.05
N MET A 68 12.87 2.73 -18.58
CA MET A 68 13.86 1.63 -18.59
C MET A 68 14.71 1.56 -19.86
N GLY A 69 14.48 2.44 -20.86
CA GLY A 69 15.22 2.43 -22.10
C GLY A 69 15.15 1.09 -22.82
N GLU A 70 16.30 0.48 -23.13
CA GLU A 70 16.37 -0.82 -23.82
C GLU A 70 15.76 -1.98 -23.03
N LYS A 71 15.61 -1.82 -21.70
CA LYS A 71 15.01 -2.83 -20.80
C LYS A 71 13.51 -2.60 -20.56
N GLU A 72 12.89 -1.69 -21.26
CA GLU A 72 11.48 -1.34 -21.03
C GLU A 72 10.56 -2.56 -21.20
N GLN A 73 10.76 -3.34 -22.26
CA GLN A 73 9.92 -4.52 -22.52
C GLN A 73 10.16 -5.62 -21.46
N GLU A 74 11.42 -5.87 -21.09
CA GLU A 74 11.77 -6.83 -20.03
C GLU A 74 11.11 -6.45 -18.70
N TYR A 75 11.14 -5.15 -18.36
CA TYR A 75 10.50 -4.64 -17.15
C TYR A 75 8.97 -4.82 -17.18
N ARG A 76 8.33 -4.45 -18.31
CA ARG A 76 6.88 -4.61 -18.49
C ARG A 76 6.46 -6.08 -18.39
N ASP A 77 7.20 -6.98 -19.03
CA ASP A 77 6.94 -8.42 -18.99
C ASP A 77 7.09 -8.96 -17.57
N ALA A 78 8.13 -8.56 -16.83
CA ALA A 78 8.32 -8.95 -15.45
C ALA A 78 7.15 -8.49 -14.57
N VAL A 79 6.73 -7.22 -14.69
CA VAL A 79 5.61 -6.68 -13.91
C VAL A 79 4.31 -7.41 -14.25
N SER A 80 3.97 -7.58 -15.52
CA SER A 80 2.71 -8.20 -15.93
C SER A 80 2.61 -9.69 -15.63
N ASN A 81 3.74 -10.41 -15.59
CA ASN A 81 3.76 -11.83 -15.28
C ASN A 81 3.75 -12.14 -13.78
N MET A 82 4.20 -11.20 -12.95
CA MET A 82 4.39 -11.45 -11.52
C MET A 82 3.33 -10.82 -10.63
N PHE A 83 2.69 -9.73 -11.07
CA PHE A 83 1.83 -8.91 -10.22
C PHE A 83 0.43 -8.72 -10.80
N ASN A 84 -0.56 -8.62 -9.93
CA ASN A 84 -1.95 -8.33 -10.27
C ASN A 84 -2.42 -6.96 -9.76
N LEU A 85 -1.51 -6.19 -9.15
CA LEU A 85 -1.68 -4.82 -8.69
C LEU A 85 -0.42 -4.02 -8.96
N ILE A 86 -0.55 -2.80 -9.46
CA ILE A 86 0.56 -1.86 -9.57
C ILE A 86 0.24 -0.54 -8.89
N THR A 87 1.25 0.05 -8.25
CA THR A 87 1.14 1.37 -7.61
C THR A 87 1.88 2.40 -8.46
N THR A 88 1.22 3.53 -8.73
CA THR A 88 1.82 4.70 -9.37
C THR A 88 1.70 5.93 -8.50
N THR A 89 2.55 6.93 -8.78
CA THR A 89 2.56 8.16 -7.99
C THR A 89 1.38 9.07 -8.33
N PHE A 90 0.74 9.59 -7.26
CA PHE A 90 -0.22 10.70 -7.29
C PHE A 90 0.19 11.82 -6.33
N CYS A 91 1.47 11.86 -5.97
CA CYS A 91 2.01 12.95 -5.14
C CYS A 91 1.63 14.31 -5.73
N TRP A 92 0.91 15.15 -4.97
CA TRP A 92 0.33 16.39 -5.45
C TRP A 92 1.36 17.29 -6.16
N SER A 93 2.51 17.54 -5.52
CA SER A 93 3.59 18.37 -6.13
C SER A 93 4.16 17.81 -7.43
N VAL A 94 3.96 16.51 -7.69
CA VAL A 94 4.41 15.84 -8.93
C VAL A 94 3.31 15.87 -9.98
N MET A 95 2.07 15.70 -9.56
CA MET A 95 0.92 15.67 -10.48
C MET A 95 0.48 17.07 -10.90
N GLU A 96 0.65 18.08 -10.06
CA GLU A 96 0.34 19.48 -10.34
C GLU A 96 1.59 20.34 -10.05
N THR A 97 2.46 20.45 -11.06
CA THR A 97 3.75 21.15 -10.93
C THR A 97 3.60 22.68 -10.84
N GLU A 98 2.55 23.22 -11.41
CA GLU A 98 2.12 24.61 -11.33
C GLU A 98 0.59 24.63 -11.17
N PRO A 99 -0.02 25.68 -10.61
CA PRO A 99 -1.47 25.75 -10.44
C PRO A 99 -2.25 25.44 -11.71
N GLY A 100 -3.03 24.35 -11.71
CA GLY A 100 -3.85 23.91 -12.85
C GLY A 100 -3.10 23.17 -13.96
N LYS A 101 -1.79 22.94 -13.82
CA LYS A 101 -0.97 22.19 -14.79
C LYS A 101 -0.77 20.76 -14.34
N TYR A 102 -1.66 19.90 -14.79
CA TYR A 102 -1.68 18.49 -14.39
C TYR A 102 -0.83 17.62 -15.32
N ARG A 103 -0.08 16.68 -14.73
CA ARG A 103 0.77 15.70 -15.44
C ARG A 103 0.08 14.34 -15.56
N PHE A 104 -1.11 14.32 -16.09
CA PHE A 104 -1.86 13.07 -16.26
C PHE A 104 -1.56 12.37 -17.58
N GLU A 105 -1.46 13.14 -18.68
CA GLU A 105 -1.39 12.63 -20.04
C GLU A 105 0.00 12.12 -20.41
N GLU A 106 0.04 11.16 -21.35
CA GLU A 106 1.28 10.55 -21.87
C GLU A 106 2.32 11.59 -22.35
N GLY A 107 1.88 12.70 -22.92
CA GLY A 107 2.77 13.78 -23.37
C GLY A 107 3.24 14.76 -22.30
N SER A 108 2.94 14.50 -21.02
CA SER A 108 3.37 15.36 -19.92
C SER A 108 4.88 15.34 -19.72
N GLU A 109 5.41 16.37 -19.04
CA GLU A 109 6.82 16.47 -18.67
C GLU A 109 7.33 15.19 -17.99
N GLU A 110 8.46 14.67 -18.46
CA GLU A 110 9.08 13.48 -17.89
C GLU A 110 9.79 13.81 -16.58
N ILE A 111 9.42 13.11 -15.52
CA ILE A 111 10.11 13.15 -14.22
C ILE A 111 10.57 11.73 -13.90
N TYR A 112 11.86 11.58 -13.64
CA TYR A 112 12.44 10.27 -13.32
C TYR A 112 11.70 9.56 -12.18
N ARG A 113 11.30 8.31 -12.40
CA ARG A 113 10.49 7.49 -11.49
C ARG A 113 9.11 8.10 -11.15
N ARG A 114 8.60 8.96 -12.02
CA ARG A 114 7.28 9.57 -11.84
C ARG A 114 6.57 9.65 -13.20
N PRO A 115 6.25 8.50 -13.80
CA PRO A 115 5.57 8.48 -15.10
C PRO A 115 4.21 9.21 -15.03
N PRO A 116 3.72 9.75 -16.15
CA PRO A 116 2.35 10.23 -16.25
C PRO A 116 1.35 9.14 -15.89
N SER A 117 0.26 9.51 -15.19
CA SER A 117 -0.69 8.54 -14.65
C SER A 117 -1.40 7.70 -15.73
N ASP A 118 -1.68 8.30 -16.91
CA ASP A 118 -2.31 7.59 -18.03
C ASP A 118 -1.43 6.45 -18.54
N ARG A 119 -0.12 6.67 -18.69
CA ARG A 119 0.83 5.63 -19.13
C ARG A 119 0.76 4.38 -18.27
N VAL A 120 0.70 4.57 -16.95
CA VAL A 120 0.65 3.45 -16.01
C VAL A 120 -0.73 2.79 -16.03
N LEU A 121 -1.79 3.59 -16.14
CA LEU A 121 -3.16 3.09 -16.22
C LEU A 121 -3.40 2.28 -17.50
N ASP A 122 -2.91 2.76 -18.65
CA ASP A 122 -3.01 2.06 -19.92
C ASP A 122 -2.30 0.70 -19.86
N PHE A 123 -1.08 0.68 -19.32
CA PHE A 123 -0.36 -0.58 -19.08
C PHE A 123 -1.15 -1.54 -18.17
N ALA A 124 -1.75 -1.02 -17.10
CA ALA A 124 -2.56 -1.82 -16.18
C ALA A 124 -3.78 -2.44 -16.90
N LYS A 125 -4.49 -1.65 -17.70
CA LYS A 125 -5.64 -2.09 -18.51
C LYS A 125 -5.27 -3.13 -19.56
N GLU A 126 -4.20 -2.89 -20.31
CA GLU A 126 -3.69 -3.81 -21.34
C GLU A 126 -3.36 -5.20 -20.77
N ASN A 127 -2.91 -5.26 -19.51
CA ASN A 127 -2.50 -6.49 -18.86
C ASN A 127 -3.52 -7.02 -17.84
N ASN A 128 -4.70 -6.40 -17.71
CA ASN A 128 -5.73 -6.76 -16.73
C ASN A 128 -5.19 -6.77 -15.28
N ILE A 129 -4.40 -5.76 -14.95
CA ILE A 129 -3.79 -5.51 -13.63
C ILE A 129 -4.56 -4.38 -12.95
N LYS A 130 -4.79 -4.49 -11.64
CA LYS A 130 -5.34 -3.38 -10.85
C LYS A 130 -4.35 -2.24 -10.73
N ALA A 131 -4.86 -1.02 -10.65
CA ALA A 131 -4.05 0.17 -10.44
C ALA A 131 -4.38 0.85 -9.11
N LYS A 132 -3.34 1.26 -8.38
CA LYS A 132 -3.40 2.03 -7.15
C LYS A 132 -2.68 3.37 -7.34
N GLY A 133 -3.35 4.46 -6.98
CA GLY A 133 -2.77 5.82 -6.96
C GLY A 133 -2.28 6.17 -5.56
N GLN A 134 -1.03 6.64 -5.44
CA GLN A 134 -0.40 6.93 -4.15
C GLN A 134 0.49 8.18 -4.18
N PRO A 135 0.34 9.06 -3.18
CA PRO A 135 -0.86 9.39 -2.41
C PRO A 135 -1.54 10.67 -2.94
N LEU A 136 -2.82 10.86 -2.60
CA LEU A 136 -3.50 12.13 -2.88
C LEU A 136 -3.03 13.25 -1.92
N PHE A 137 -2.69 12.89 -0.68
CA PHE A 137 -2.08 13.80 0.28
C PHE A 137 -0.96 13.14 1.10
N CYS A 138 0.17 13.82 1.09
CA CYS A 138 1.29 13.57 2.00
C CYS A 138 2.00 14.91 2.21
N GLY A 139 2.23 15.30 3.46
CA GLY A 139 2.81 16.61 3.77
C GLY A 139 4.17 16.88 3.11
N ARG A 140 4.95 15.82 2.85
CA ARG A 140 6.23 15.90 2.13
C ARG A 140 6.05 16.29 0.65
N TRP A 141 4.88 15.98 0.07
CA TRP A 141 4.59 16.18 -1.34
C TRP A 141 3.52 17.26 -1.58
N CYS A 142 3.32 18.15 -0.60
CA CYS A 142 2.58 19.37 -0.82
C CYS A 142 3.39 20.28 -1.75
N PRO A 143 2.80 20.86 -2.81
CA PRO A 143 3.53 21.73 -3.71
C PRO A 143 4.06 22.99 -3.02
N ASP A 144 5.26 23.42 -3.37
CA ASP A 144 5.90 24.62 -2.78
C ASP A 144 5.15 25.91 -3.10
N TRP A 145 4.35 25.92 -4.16
CA TRP A 145 3.51 27.07 -4.53
C TRP A 145 2.22 27.19 -3.71
N VAL A 146 1.87 26.18 -2.90
CA VAL A 146 0.72 26.21 -2.00
C VAL A 146 1.09 27.04 -0.76
N PRO A 147 0.33 28.13 -0.45
CA PRO A 147 0.58 28.94 0.73
C PRO A 147 0.44 28.16 2.04
N GLN A 148 1.21 28.57 3.06
CA GLN A 148 1.10 28.03 4.42
C GLN A 148 -0.12 28.62 5.15
N ASP A 149 -1.28 28.46 4.55
CA ASP A 149 -2.59 28.84 5.06
C ASP A 149 -3.55 27.67 4.88
N ILE A 150 -4.22 27.27 5.96
CA ILE A 150 -5.02 26.04 5.96
C ILE A 150 -6.25 26.11 5.06
N ASP A 151 -6.89 27.26 4.98
CA ASP A 151 -8.12 27.38 4.19
C ASP A 151 -7.77 27.37 2.70
N THR A 152 -6.73 28.09 2.30
CA THR A 152 -6.18 28.05 0.94
C THR A 152 -5.69 26.65 0.56
N LEU A 153 -4.95 25.98 1.46
CA LEU A 153 -4.50 24.60 1.22
C LEU A 153 -5.67 23.67 0.96
N LYS A 154 -6.71 23.74 1.79
CA LYS A 154 -7.93 22.94 1.64
C LYS A 154 -8.64 23.19 0.32
N GLU A 155 -8.82 24.45 -0.07
CA GLU A 155 -9.44 24.80 -1.34
C GLU A 155 -8.66 24.26 -2.55
N LEU A 156 -7.33 24.41 -2.54
CA LEU A 156 -6.46 23.97 -3.62
C LEU A 156 -6.42 22.44 -3.71
N TRP A 157 -6.33 21.76 -2.56
CA TRP A 157 -6.35 20.30 -2.54
C TRP A 157 -7.67 19.72 -3.04
N ILE A 158 -8.81 20.31 -2.67
CA ILE A 158 -10.13 19.93 -3.20
C ILE A 158 -10.18 20.08 -4.73
N LYS A 159 -9.62 21.16 -5.29
CA LYS A 159 -9.54 21.34 -6.75
C LYS A 159 -8.72 20.23 -7.41
N PHE A 160 -7.54 19.93 -6.84
CA PHE A 160 -6.68 18.84 -7.31
C PHE A 160 -7.42 17.49 -7.27
N VAL A 161 -8.01 17.14 -6.13
CA VAL A 161 -8.71 15.84 -5.98
C VAL A 161 -9.92 15.73 -6.91
N LYS A 162 -10.67 16.82 -7.14
CA LYS A 162 -11.76 16.83 -8.12
C LYS A 162 -11.27 16.56 -9.54
N GLU A 163 -10.12 17.10 -9.94
CA GLU A 163 -9.55 16.81 -11.26
C GLU A 163 -9.07 15.36 -11.35
N VAL A 164 -8.47 14.81 -10.28
CA VAL A 164 -8.12 13.40 -10.22
C VAL A 164 -9.37 12.53 -10.35
N ALA A 165 -10.42 12.80 -9.57
CA ALA A 165 -11.66 12.03 -9.62
C ALA A 165 -12.36 12.16 -10.97
N ARG A 166 -12.44 13.36 -11.54
CA ARG A 166 -13.04 13.57 -12.88
C ARG A 166 -12.41 12.67 -13.95
N ARG A 167 -11.10 12.38 -13.84
CA ARG A 167 -10.37 11.58 -14.82
C ARG A 167 -10.32 10.10 -14.46
N TYR A 168 -10.21 9.75 -13.18
CA TYR A 168 -9.78 8.44 -12.73
C TYR A 168 -10.76 7.72 -11.78
N ASP A 169 -11.90 8.30 -11.43
CA ASP A 169 -12.88 7.64 -10.60
C ASP A 169 -13.41 6.37 -11.27
N GLY A 170 -13.16 5.22 -10.64
CA GLY A 170 -13.48 3.90 -11.17
C GLY A 170 -12.49 3.36 -12.19
N GLU A 171 -11.49 4.14 -12.62
CA GLU A 171 -10.39 3.70 -13.49
C GLU A 171 -9.22 3.15 -12.64
N TYR A 172 -8.86 3.86 -11.57
CA TYR A 172 -8.01 3.34 -10.50
C TYR A 172 -8.86 2.61 -9.47
N ASN A 173 -8.36 1.48 -8.97
CA ASN A 173 -9.08 0.65 -8.01
C ASN A 173 -8.95 1.14 -6.57
N ILE A 174 -7.81 1.75 -6.23
CA ILE A 174 -7.45 2.17 -4.88
C ILE A 174 -6.76 3.54 -4.96
N PHE A 175 -7.08 4.43 -4.02
CA PHE A 175 -6.28 5.62 -3.76
C PHE A 175 -5.86 5.68 -2.29
N ASP A 176 -4.56 5.90 -2.05
CA ASP A 176 -4.08 6.39 -0.76
C ASP A 176 -4.51 7.85 -0.64
N VAL A 177 -5.59 8.09 0.10
CA VAL A 177 -6.06 9.46 0.34
C VAL A 177 -5.07 10.20 1.21
N VAL A 178 -4.55 9.52 2.23
CA VAL A 178 -3.62 10.06 3.22
C VAL A 178 -2.44 9.12 3.36
N ASN A 179 -1.23 9.66 3.27
CA ASN A 179 0.00 8.91 3.48
C ASN A 179 0.94 9.62 4.45
N GLU A 180 1.52 8.86 5.38
CA GLU A 180 2.52 9.34 6.35
C GLU A 180 2.05 10.59 7.11
N SER A 181 0.85 10.52 7.67
CA SER A 181 0.18 11.66 8.26
C SER A 181 0.87 12.13 9.54
N TYR A 182 1.48 11.21 10.31
CA TYR A 182 1.77 11.53 11.65
C TYR A 182 3.18 11.17 12.16
N ARG A 183 3.58 11.85 13.19
CA ARG A 183 4.82 11.63 13.90
C ARG A 183 4.50 11.31 15.35
N THR A 184 5.45 10.65 16.02
CA THR A 184 5.39 10.35 17.46
C THR A 184 5.20 11.58 18.35
N ASP A 185 5.56 12.79 17.86
CA ASP A 185 5.36 14.06 18.57
C ASP A 185 3.97 14.69 18.34
N GLY A 186 3.06 13.98 17.67
CA GLY A 186 1.70 14.43 17.40
C GLY A 186 1.59 15.55 16.35
N THR A 187 2.69 15.91 15.68
CA THR A 187 2.69 16.90 14.62
C THR A 187 2.57 16.26 13.25
N TRP A 188 2.00 16.97 12.28
CA TRP A 188 1.98 16.50 10.90
C TRP A 188 3.40 16.42 10.32
N LYS A 189 3.75 15.28 9.72
CA LYS A 189 5.05 15.09 9.12
C LYS A 189 5.30 16.13 8.01
N ASN A 190 6.36 16.91 8.17
CA ASN A 190 6.77 17.99 7.26
C ASN A 190 5.85 19.23 7.17
N MET A 191 4.79 19.32 7.99
CA MET A 191 3.87 20.47 7.99
C MET A 191 3.63 20.99 9.43
N LYS A 192 4.69 21.35 10.13
CA LYS A 192 4.62 21.85 11.52
C LYS A 192 3.81 23.14 11.69
N TRP A 193 3.58 23.87 10.59
CA TRP A 193 2.79 25.10 10.58
C TRP A 193 1.28 24.85 10.60
N LEU A 194 0.83 23.60 10.37
CA LEU A 194 -0.58 23.27 10.30
C LEU A 194 -1.26 23.52 11.66
N PRO A 195 -2.29 24.35 11.75
CA PRO A 195 -2.89 24.81 13.02
C PRO A 195 -3.94 23.85 13.57
N VAL A 196 -4.05 22.65 13.04
CA VAL A 196 -5.02 21.61 13.42
C VAL A 196 -4.32 20.33 13.84
N SER A 197 -5.02 19.52 14.65
CA SER A 197 -4.48 18.20 14.99
C SER A 197 -4.35 17.29 13.78
N VAL A 198 -3.44 16.33 13.85
CA VAL A 198 -3.27 15.32 12.79
C VAL A 198 -4.58 14.58 12.54
N SER A 199 -5.24 14.10 13.61
CA SER A 199 -6.49 13.35 13.50
C SER A 199 -7.61 14.16 12.86
N ASP A 200 -7.76 15.46 13.19
CA ASP A 200 -8.80 16.31 12.58
C ASP A 200 -8.53 16.57 11.10
N PHE A 201 -7.26 16.73 10.73
CA PHE A 201 -6.92 16.95 9.33
C PHE A 201 -7.05 15.66 8.49
N VAL A 202 -6.64 14.50 9.03
CA VAL A 202 -6.89 13.19 8.40
C VAL A 202 -8.38 12.95 8.18
N LYS A 203 -9.19 13.22 9.22
CA LYS A 203 -10.66 13.14 9.12
C LYS A 203 -11.19 14.03 8.00
N TRP A 204 -10.73 15.27 7.91
CA TRP A 204 -11.14 16.19 6.86
C TRP A 204 -10.76 15.70 5.47
N LEU A 205 -9.51 15.20 5.27
CA LEU A 205 -9.03 14.65 4.00
C LEU A 205 -9.88 13.47 3.54
N LEU A 206 -10.11 12.49 4.43
CA LEU A 206 -10.90 11.30 4.13
C LEU A 206 -12.37 11.63 3.84
N SER A 207 -12.99 12.52 4.65
CA SER A 207 -14.36 12.97 4.41
C SER A 207 -14.51 13.63 3.06
N SER A 208 -13.60 14.56 2.74
CA SER A 208 -13.64 15.29 1.47
C SER A 208 -13.42 14.40 0.26
N ALA A 209 -12.46 13.45 0.34
CA ALA A 209 -12.26 12.48 -0.73
C ALA A 209 -13.47 11.55 -0.88
N GLY A 210 -14.04 11.09 0.23
CA GLY A 210 -15.24 10.23 0.25
C GLY A 210 -16.48 10.88 -0.36
N GLU A 211 -16.60 12.23 -0.31
CA GLU A 211 -17.67 12.98 -0.99
C GLU A 211 -17.41 13.16 -2.48
N ILE A 212 -16.14 13.12 -2.92
CA ILE A 212 -15.74 13.38 -4.30
C ILE A 212 -15.71 12.10 -5.13
N PHE A 213 -15.16 11.00 -4.58
CA PHE A 213 -15.04 9.73 -5.29
C PHE A 213 -16.28 8.84 -5.08
N SER A 214 -16.65 8.10 -6.13
CA SER A 214 -17.71 7.09 -6.06
C SER A 214 -17.25 5.80 -5.34
N ASP A 215 -18.18 4.89 -5.11
CA ASP A 215 -17.91 3.58 -4.48
C ASP A 215 -17.05 2.63 -5.34
N LYS A 216 -16.69 3.06 -6.55
CA LYS A 216 -15.83 2.27 -7.46
C LYS A 216 -14.36 2.28 -7.07
N CYS A 217 -13.93 3.28 -6.30
CA CYS A 217 -12.58 3.42 -5.79
C CYS A 217 -12.52 3.10 -4.31
N ILE A 218 -11.52 2.33 -3.89
CA ILE A 218 -11.19 2.07 -2.48
C ILE A 218 -10.42 3.29 -1.94
N MET A 219 -10.88 3.85 -0.83
CA MET A 219 -10.21 4.94 -0.12
C MET A 219 -9.36 4.35 1.01
N GLU A 220 -8.05 4.48 0.89
CA GLU A 220 -7.08 3.96 1.85
C GLU A 220 -6.41 5.06 2.66
N ARG A 221 -6.19 4.80 3.94
CA ARG A 221 -5.23 5.51 4.78
C ARG A 221 -3.98 4.67 4.92
N ASN A 222 -2.83 5.20 4.56
CA ASN A 222 -1.54 4.51 4.58
C ASN A 222 -0.56 5.19 5.56
N GLU A 223 0.10 4.42 6.42
CA GLU A 223 1.04 4.97 7.39
C GLU A 223 2.39 4.27 7.36
N ALA A 224 3.40 5.00 7.83
CA ALA A 224 4.79 4.57 7.84
C ALA A 224 5.05 3.37 8.77
N THR A 225 6.18 2.70 8.59
CA THR A 225 6.55 1.44 9.24
C THR A 225 6.39 1.43 10.77
N HIS A 226 6.54 2.55 11.45
CA HIS A 226 6.45 2.62 12.91
C HIS A 226 5.08 2.23 13.49
N VAL A 227 4.00 2.34 12.71
CA VAL A 227 2.65 1.93 13.16
C VAL A 227 2.41 0.42 13.17
N ASN A 228 3.39 -0.38 12.73
CA ASN A 228 3.27 -1.84 12.74
C ASN A 228 3.41 -2.45 14.14
N TYR A 229 3.80 -1.68 15.16
CA TYR A 229 4.08 -2.18 16.50
C TYR A 229 3.99 -1.09 17.56
N GLY A 230 3.95 -1.51 18.83
CA GLY A 230 4.07 -0.63 19.98
C GLY A 230 2.97 0.42 20.11
N GLU A 231 3.30 1.52 20.77
CA GLU A 231 2.38 2.61 21.05
C GLU A 231 1.86 3.29 19.78
N ASP A 232 2.70 3.45 18.76
CA ASP A 232 2.31 4.04 17.49
C ASP A 232 1.25 3.18 16.76
N GLY A 233 1.38 1.84 16.84
CA GLY A 233 0.36 0.91 16.35
C GLY A 233 -0.96 1.04 17.09
N ASP A 234 -0.92 1.26 18.41
CA ASP A 234 -2.10 1.50 19.23
C ASP A 234 -2.77 2.83 18.91
N ILE A 235 -2.00 3.89 18.67
CA ILE A 235 -2.53 5.18 18.26
C ILE A 235 -3.18 5.07 16.88
N TYR A 236 -2.51 4.42 15.92
CA TYR A 236 -3.06 4.20 14.58
C TYR A 236 -4.37 3.41 14.61
N TYR A 237 -4.43 2.37 15.45
CA TYR A 237 -5.67 1.63 15.68
C TYR A 237 -6.80 2.51 16.23
N ASN A 238 -6.52 3.29 17.28
CA ASN A 238 -7.53 4.12 17.93
C ASN A 238 -8.03 5.24 17.02
N ASP A 239 -7.15 5.85 16.22
CA ASP A 239 -7.52 6.85 15.23
C ASP A 239 -8.44 6.26 14.16
N ASN A 240 -8.07 5.11 13.58
CA ASN A 240 -8.90 4.46 12.55
C ASN A 240 -10.24 4.00 13.12
N LYS A 241 -10.26 3.47 14.35
CA LYS A 241 -11.48 3.11 15.06
C LYS A 241 -12.41 4.32 15.20
N LYS A 242 -11.88 5.46 15.65
CA LYS A 242 -12.64 6.70 15.81
C LYS A 242 -13.22 7.20 14.46
N LEU A 243 -12.45 7.15 13.38
CA LEU A 243 -12.93 7.50 12.04
C LEU A 243 -14.13 6.64 11.64
N LEU A 244 -14.03 5.34 11.85
CA LEU A 244 -15.12 4.40 11.51
C LEU A 244 -16.36 4.61 12.39
N GLU A 245 -16.18 4.84 13.71
CA GLU A 245 -17.27 5.14 14.64
C GLU A 245 -18.00 6.46 14.30
N GLU A 246 -17.29 7.42 13.71
CA GLU A 246 -17.85 8.69 13.22
C GLU A 246 -18.43 8.57 11.81
N GLY A 247 -18.44 7.39 11.22
CA GLY A 247 -19.00 7.12 9.87
C GLY A 247 -18.17 7.68 8.72
N ILE A 248 -16.89 7.95 8.95
CA ILE A 248 -15.96 8.40 7.90
C ILE A 248 -15.64 7.22 6.99
N ARG A 249 -15.72 7.44 5.69
CA ARG A 249 -15.37 6.42 4.70
C ARG A 249 -13.88 6.09 4.77
N LEU A 250 -13.59 4.87 5.17
CA LEU A 250 -12.26 4.27 5.22
C LEU A 250 -12.42 2.82 4.73
N ASP A 251 -12.13 2.59 3.46
CA ASP A 251 -12.40 1.31 2.80
C ASP A 251 -11.25 0.32 3.01
N SER A 252 -10.03 0.80 3.30
CA SER A 252 -8.85 -0.02 3.62
C SER A 252 -7.85 0.73 4.50
N ILE A 253 -7.02 -0.04 5.18
CA ILE A 253 -5.95 0.45 6.06
C ILE A 253 -4.62 -0.07 5.53
N GLY A 254 -3.72 0.83 5.18
CA GLY A 254 -2.39 0.55 4.63
C GLY A 254 -1.31 0.62 5.69
N PHE A 255 -0.33 -0.25 5.54
CA PHE A 255 0.87 -0.32 6.36
C PHE A 255 2.09 -0.34 5.45
N GLN A 256 3.03 0.57 5.68
CA GLN A 256 4.36 0.46 5.09
C GLN A 256 5.20 -0.52 5.90
N PHE A 257 6.05 -1.27 5.23
CA PHE A 257 6.94 -2.26 5.84
C PHE A 257 8.35 -2.11 5.25
N HIS A 258 8.99 -0.99 5.59
CA HIS A 258 10.30 -0.64 5.04
C HIS A 258 11.43 -0.90 6.03
N PHE A 259 12.40 -1.68 5.61
CA PHE A 259 13.67 -1.91 6.31
C PHE A 259 14.80 -1.22 5.55
N PHE A 260 14.81 0.12 5.58
CA PHE A 260 15.64 0.86 4.63
C PHE A 260 17.15 0.81 4.90
N THR A 261 17.64 0.90 6.10
CA THR A 261 19.09 1.00 6.30
C THR A 261 19.56 0.89 7.74
N GLY A 262 20.79 0.34 7.87
CA GLY A 262 21.64 0.44 9.05
C GLY A 262 21.31 -0.47 10.22
N GLN A 263 22.32 -0.76 11.01
CA GLN A 263 22.25 -1.60 12.20
C GLN A 263 21.14 -1.16 13.17
N SER A 264 20.93 0.16 13.33
CA SER A 264 19.90 0.70 14.22
C SER A 264 18.47 0.43 13.75
N CYS A 265 18.26 0.33 12.44
CA CYS A 265 16.97 -0.06 11.88
C CYS A 265 16.73 -1.55 12.11
N MET A 266 17.76 -2.38 11.88
CA MET A 266 17.74 -3.81 12.14
C MET A 266 17.48 -4.12 13.61
N ASP A 267 18.23 -3.47 14.52
CA ASP A 267 18.08 -3.67 15.96
C ASP A 267 16.68 -3.29 16.44
N ARG A 268 16.11 -2.23 15.86
CA ARG A 268 14.76 -1.76 16.20
C ARG A 268 13.66 -2.64 15.61
N HIS A 269 13.81 -3.08 14.36
CA HIS A 269 12.77 -3.80 13.64
C HIS A 269 12.82 -5.32 13.85
N ILE A 270 13.97 -5.91 14.10
CA ILE A 270 14.10 -7.39 14.23
C ILE A 270 14.31 -7.82 15.67
N CYS A 271 15.03 -7.05 16.47
CA CYS A 271 15.35 -7.39 17.86
C CYS A 271 14.59 -6.57 18.91
N GLY A 272 13.99 -5.44 18.49
CA GLY A 272 13.30 -4.50 19.37
C GLY A 272 11.78 -4.70 19.41
N GLU A 273 11.05 -3.59 19.55
CA GLU A 273 9.58 -3.57 19.59
C GLU A 273 8.92 -4.04 18.30
N ALA A 274 9.63 -3.93 17.17
CA ALA A 274 9.20 -4.38 15.84
C ALA A 274 9.42 -5.88 15.58
N ASN A 275 9.50 -6.70 16.61
CA ASN A 275 9.57 -8.14 16.42
C ASN A 275 8.26 -8.71 15.85
N LEU A 276 8.35 -9.89 15.23
CA LEU A 276 7.23 -10.53 14.54
C LEU A 276 5.99 -10.72 15.45
N GLU A 277 6.19 -10.99 16.73
CA GLU A 277 5.09 -11.17 17.69
C GLU A 277 4.29 -9.87 17.88
N ASN A 278 4.98 -8.74 18.04
CA ASN A 278 4.34 -7.44 18.20
C ASN A 278 3.64 -6.98 16.93
N ILE A 279 4.25 -7.20 15.76
CA ILE A 279 3.63 -6.93 14.46
C ILE A 279 2.35 -7.77 14.31
N TYR A 280 2.43 -9.07 14.61
CA TYR A 280 1.27 -9.97 14.55
C TYR A 280 0.14 -9.52 15.49
N LYS A 281 0.46 -9.13 16.73
CA LYS A 281 -0.51 -8.58 17.69
C LYS A 281 -1.18 -7.31 17.17
N THR A 282 -0.40 -6.40 16.59
CA THR A 282 -0.91 -5.15 16.01
C THR A 282 -1.88 -5.43 14.86
N TYR A 283 -1.52 -6.34 13.95
CA TYR A 283 -2.38 -6.69 12.82
C TYR A 283 -3.63 -7.44 13.25
N HIS A 284 -3.50 -8.34 14.24
CA HIS A 284 -4.66 -9.00 14.83
C HIS A 284 -5.62 -8.00 15.47
N LYS A 285 -5.10 -7.05 16.26
CA LYS A 285 -5.88 -5.96 16.83
C LYS A 285 -6.54 -5.12 15.74
N MET A 286 -5.80 -4.69 14.71
CA MET A 286 -6.31 -3.90 13.60
C MET A 286 -7.43 -4.64 12.84
N SER A 287 -7.32 -5.96 12.66
CA SER A 287 -8.33 -6.76 11.97
C SER A 287 -9.70 -6.74 12.66
N THR A 288 -9.77 -6.39 13.95
CA THR A 288 -11.04 -6.26 14.69
C THR A 288 -11.88 -5.07 14.22
N LEU A 289 -11.30 -4.14 13.46
CA LEU A 289 -12.03 -3.03 12.86
C LEU A 289 -12.92 -3.47 11.68
N GLY A 290 -12.70 -4.69 11.14
CA GLY A 290 -13.51 -5.23 10.06
C GLY A 290 -13.25 -4.58 8.69
N VAL A 291 -12.18 -3.81 8.56
CA VAL A 291 -11.75 -3.14 7.34
C VAL A 291 -10.59 -3.92 6.71
N PRO A 292 -10.56 -4.12 5.37
CA PRO A 292 -9.41 -4.71 4.68
C PRO A 292 -8.10 -4.00 5.02
N MET A 293 -7.02 -4.78 5.10
CA MET A 293 -5.68 -4.29 5.38
C MET A 293 -4.74 -4.63 4.23
N TYR A 294 -3.83 -3.71 3.92
CA TYR A 294 -2.77 -3.91 2.94
C TYR A 294 -1.40 -3.66 3.57
N ILE A 295 -0.44 -4.52 3.28
CA ILE A 295 0.96 -4.10 3.33
C ILE A 295 1.19 -3.33 2.02
N SER A 296 0.94 -2.02 2.10
CA SER A 296 0.85 -1.13 0.94
C SER A 296 2.20 -0.85 0.30
N GLU A 297 3.25 -0.94 1.10
CA GLU A 297 4.64 -0.73 0.68
C GLU A 297 5.55 -1.67 1.45
N ILE A 298 6.50 -2.30 0.76
CA ILE A 298 7.50 -3.17 1.38
C ILE A 298 8.86 -2.96 0.73
N THR A 299 9.91 -2.90 1.55
CA THR A 299 11.29 -2.91 1.09
C THR A 299 12.13 -3.73 2.05
N ILE A 300 12.70 -4.82 1.56
CA ILE A 300 13.67 -5.65 2.30
C ILE A 300 14.93 -5.71 1.43
N PRO A 301 15.92 -4.83 1.65
CA PRO A 301 17.13 -4.82 0.84
C PRO A 301 18.05 -6.00 1.17
N THR A 302 18.81 -6.44 0.17
CA THR A 302 19.86 -7.46 0.33
C THR A 302 21.21 -6.85 0.72
N VAL A 303 21.35 -5.54 0.62
CA VAL A 303 22.61 -4.82 0.92
C VAL A 303 22.38 -3.87 2.09
N TYR A 304 23.05 -4.13 3.18
CA TYR A 304 23.09 -3.29 4.38
C TYR A 304 24.53 -2.91 4.71
N GLU A 305 24.74 -1.81 5.44
CA GLU A 305 26.06 -1.48 6.01
C GLU A 305 26.52 -2.62 6.93
N ASN A 306 27.76 -3.07 6.71
CA ASN A 306 28.42 -4.14 7.49
C ASN A 306 27.81 -5.54 7.36
N MET A 307 27.06 -5.81 6.29
CA MET A 307 26.58 -7.16 5.96
C MET A 307 27.21 -7.67 4.67
N SER A 308 27.48 -8.98 4.61
CA SER A 308 27.74 -9.63 3.36
C SER A 308 26.46 -9.77 2.52
N LEU A 309 26.60 -9.95 1.21
CA LEU A 309 25.45 -10.20 0.33
C LEU A 309 24.68 -11.46 0.76
N GLU A 310 25.40 -12.53 1.14
CA GLU A 310 24.79 -13.78 1.62
C GLU A 310 23.92 -13.56 2.87
N GLU A 311 24.38 -12.77 3.84
CA GLU A 311 23.60 -12.43 5.02
C GLU A 311 22.37 -11.57 4.68
N GLY A 312 22.49 -10.67 3.68
CA GLY A 312 21.36 -9.88 3.18
C GLY A 312 20.31 -10.71 2.45
N GLU A 313 20.74 -11.68 1.65
CA GLU A 313 19.87 -12.65 0.95
C GLU A 313 19.17 -13.58 1.95
N GLU A 314 19.88 -14.07 2.96
CA GLU A 314 19.29 -14.87 4.06
C GLU A 314 18.22 -14.06 4.82
N MET A 315 18.43 -12.76 4.98
CA MET A 315 17.46 -11.90 5.66
C MET A 315 16.23 -11.59 4.82
N GLN A 316 16.38 -11.52 3.50
CA GLN A 316 15.27 -11.28 2.57
C GLN A 316 14.39 -12.53 2.40
N SER A 317 14.95 -13.72 2.59
CA SER A 317 14.28 -15.01 2.41
C SER A 317 13.43 -15.42 3.63
#